data_7ef3fc937fe15a286e815c9db0be8c16
#
_entry.id   7ef3fc937fe15a286e815c9db0be8c16
#
_cell.length_a   1.000
_cell.length_b   1.000
_cell.length_c   1.000
_cell.angle_alpha   90.00
_cell.angle_beta   90.00
_cell.angle_gamma   90.00
#
_symmetry.space_group_name_H-M   'P 1'
#
loop_
_entity.id
_entity.type
_entity.pdbx_description
1 polymer ?
#
loop_
_entity_poly.entity_id
_entity_poly.type
_entity_poly.pdbx_seq_one_letter_code
_entity_poly.pdbx_strand_id
1 'polypeptide(L)'
;MAKIFLFFTRIFVALTMFFTGALFGGKVSANPVDPIADGADIRVVSFNLRCTGTGKTSVGYRAPLMAAQLQELNADSIGVQEANARWMTYLDDHLENYDYVGVGRTNGRNLGEFSAIFYRSDKYKVADSGTFWLSKTPEKAGTKDWGAANIRICTWAVLENKATHERYVHFNTHLDHISSLARENQMKVLLSKMDEFVGKYPIVLTGDFNDFSDSAMYAEATDVLNDARLLAPVTTDSGTFHNYGARNPAEIIDFVFVSDEIKPLVYHVIDDKLKDVYLSDHYGIYVDLKL
;
A
#
# COMPACT_ATOMS: atom_id res chain seq x y z
N MET A 1 13.90 -10.54 -23.26
CA MET A 1 12.57 -11.10 -22.90
C MET A 1 11.75 -10.15 -22.04
N ALA A 2 12.31 -9.45 -21.04
CA ALA A 2 11.57 -8.49 -20.21
C ALA A 2 10.94 -7.32 -21.01
N LYS A 3 11.67 -6.73 -21.97
CA LYS A 3 11.15 -5.63 -22.80
C LYS A 3 9.97 -6.04 -23.71
N ILE A 4 9.91 -7.29 -24.17
CA ILE A 4 8.80 -7.78 -25.01
C ILE A 4 7.55 -8.00 -24.15
N PHE A 5 7.69 -8.48 -22.92
CA PHE A 5 6.57 -8.67 -22.01
C PHE A 5 5.97 -7.32 -21.57
N LEU A 6 6.81 -6.33 -21.27
CA LEU A 6 6.36 -4.95 -21.02
C LEU A 6 5.61 -4.36 -22.22
N PHE A 7 6.07 -4.64 -23.44
CA PHE A 7 5.43 -4.14 -24.66
C PHE A 7 4.01 -4.70 -24.83
N PHE A 8 3.82 -6.01 -24.64
CA PHE A 8 2.47 -6.61 -24.71
C PHE A 8 1.56 -6.16 -23.57
N THR A 9 2.10 -5.95 -22.36
CA THR A 9 1.32 -5.41 -21.24
C THR A 9 0.90 -3.96 -21.51
N ARG A 10 1.79 -3.13 -22.09
CA ARG A 10 1.48 -1.75 -22.50
C ARG A 10 0.42 -1.68 -23.60
N ILE A 11 0.47 -2.58 -24.60
CA ILE A 11 -0.57 -2.65 -25.64
C ILE A 11 -1.93 -3.02 -25.04
N PHE A 12 -1.98 -3.98 -24.12
CA PHE A 12 -3.23 -4.40 -23.48
C PHE A 12 -3.80 -3.30 -22.55
N VAL A 13 -2.94 -2.59 -21.86
CA VAL A 13 -3.31 -1.41 -21.03
C VAL A 13 -3.78 -0.28 -21.94
N ALA A 14 -3.10 0.00 -23.07
CA ALA A 14 -3.53 1.01 -24.05
C ALA A 14 -4.92 0.69 -24.65
N LEU A 15 -5.20 -0.60 -24.93
CA LEU A 15 -6.54 -0.99 -25.39
C LEU A 15 -7.61 -0.80 -24.30
N THR A 16 -7.31 -1.10 -23.04
CA THR A 16 -8.23 -0.84 -21.91
C THR A 16 -8.43 0.65 -21.66
N MET A 17 -7.40 1.49 -21.90
CA MET A 17 -7.51 2.95 -21.81
C MET A 17 -8.45 3.53 -22.86
N PHE A 18 -8.41 3.02 -24.12
CA PHE A 18 -9.31 3.47 -25.16
C PHE A 18 -10.78 3.21 -24.77
N PHE A 19 -11.05 2.07 -24.14
CA PHE A 19 -12.38 1.72 -23.63
C PHE A 19 -12.78 2.53 -22.39
N THR A 20 -11.85 2.82 -21.48
CA THR A 20 -12.17 3.57 -20.25
C THR A 20 -12.26 5.08 -20.47
N GLY A 21 -11.44 5.64 -21.36
CA GLY A 21 -11.60 7.03 -21.82
C GLY A 21 -12.95 7.26 -22.49
N ALA A 22 -13.44 6.27 -23.24
CA ALA A 22 -14.78 6.29 -23.83
C ALA A 22 -15.91 6.16 -22.77
N LEU A 23 -15.66 5.43 -21.66
CA LEU A 23 -16.63 5.24 -20.57
C LEU A 23 -16.79 6.50 -19.69
N PHE A 24 -15.73 7.28 -19.48
CA PHE A 24 -15.76 8.45 -18.57
C PHE A 24 -15.78 9.80 -19.29
N GLY A 25 -15.70 9.83 -20.63
CA GLY A 25 -15.89 11.05 -21.43
C GLY A 25 -14.88 12.17 -21.14
N GLY A 26 -13.68 11.86 -20.66
CA GLY A 26 -12.64 12.84 -20.32
C GLY A 26 -11.80 12.49 -19.11
N LYS A 27 -11.00 13.42 -18.60
CA LYS A 27 -10.18 13.27 -17.41
C LYS A 27 -11.08 12.97 -16.19
N VAL A 28 -10.78 11.90 -15.46
CA VAL A 28 -11.48 11.56 -14.22
C VAL A 28 -11.09 12.59 -13.16
N SER A 29 -12.08 13.24 -12.53
CA SER A 29 -11.85 14.05 -11.33
C SER A 29 -11.95 13.16 -10.11
N ALA A 30 -11.00 13.28 -9.21
CA ALA A 30 -11.01 12.64 -7.90
C ALA A 30 -12.03 13.28 -6.95
N ASN A 31 -12.30 12.61 -5.82
CA ASN A 31 -12.93 13.28 -4.68
C ASN A 31 -11.92 14.24 -4.06
N PRO A 32 -12.36 15.42 -3.57
CA PRO A 32 -11.49 16.35 -2.86
C PRO A 32 -10.83 15.68 -1.65
N VAL A 33 -9.59 16.03 -1.39
CA VAL A 33 -8.82 15.57 -0.23
C VAL A 33 -8.39 16.79 0.57
N ASP A 34 -8.50 16.70 1.88
CA ASP A 34 -8.02 17.77 2.75
C ASP A 34 -6.50 18.00 2.55
N PRO A 35 -6.04 19.24 2.61
CA PRO A 35 -4.62 19.54 2.64
C PRO A 35 -3.90 18.73 3.70
N ILE A 36 -2.60 18.50 3.53
CA ILE A 36 -1.78 17.90 4.58
C ILE A 36 -1.90 18.74 5.86
N ALA A 37 -2.04 18.08 7.01
CA ALA A 37 -2.28 18.73 8.28
C ALA A 37 -1.14 19.71 8.64
N ASP A 38 -1.52 20.84 9.23
CA ASP A 38 -0.52 21.82 9.70
C ASP A 38 0.45 21.20 10.70
N GLY A 39 1.75 21.33 10.40
CA GLY A 39 2.83 20.76 11.20
C GLY A 39 3.17 19.31 10.90
N ALA A 40 2.51 18.68 9.93
CA ALA A 40 2.97 17.40 9.38
C ALA A 40 4.11 17.60 8.38
N ASP A 41 5.03 16.65 8.35
CA ASP A 41 6.16 16.63 7.45
C ASP A 41 5.88 15.79 6.20
N ILE A 42 5.10 14.70 6.36
CA ILE A 42 4.74 13.77 5.29
C ILE A 42 3.29 13.28 5.40
N ARG A 43 2.73 12.93 4.24
CA ARG A 43 1.51 12.11 4.11
C ARG A 43 1.86 10.73 3.57
N VAL A 44 1.41 9.67 4.25
CA VAL A 44 1.59 8.28 3.81
C VAL A 44 0.22 7.65 3.56
N VAL A 45 0.12 6.81 2.53
CA VAL A 45 -1.10 6.09 2.15
C VAL A 45 -0.89 4.59 2.22
N SER A 46 -1.89 3.85 2.68
CA SER A 46 -2.03 2.40 2.51
C SER A 46 -3.29 2.08 1.73
N PHE A 47 -3.21 1.27 0.66
CA PHE A 47 -4.38 0.90 -0.11
C PHE A 47 -4.28 -0.49 -0.74
N ASN A 48 -5.12 -1.43 -0.28
CA ASN A 48 -5.33 -2.68 -1.00
C ASN A 48 -6.17 -2.40 -2.27
N LEU A 49 -5.56 -2.65 -3.45
CA LEU A 49 -6.15 -2.29 -4.74
C LEU A 49 -7.14 -3.33 -5.29
N ARG A 50 -7.24 -4.49 -4.66
CA ARG A 50 -7.95 -5.66 -5.18
C ARG A 50 -7.52 -6.09 -6.58
N CYS A 51 -6.82 -7.21 -6.68
CA CYS A 51 -6.20 -7.69 -7.94
C CYS A 51 -7.19 -8.20 -8.99
N THR A 52 -8.44 -8.53 -8.59
CA THR A 52 -9.47 -9.16 -9.43
C THR A 52 -10.77 -8.34 -9.47
N GLY A 53 -11.74 -8.84 -10.22
CA GLY A 53 -13.08 -8.27 -10.31
C GLY A 53 -13.63 -8.33 -11.74
N THR A 54 -14.95 -8.07 -11.89
CA THR A 54 -15.66 -8.07 -13.16
C THR A 54 -16.54 -6.82 -13.28
N GLY A 55 -16.88 -6.41 -14.50
CA GLY A 55 -17.70 -5.22 -14.70
C GLY A 55 -17.10 -3.97 -14.00
N LYS A 56 -17.89 -3.29 -13.18
CA LYS A 56 -17.46 -2.09 -12.45
C LYS A 56 -16.39 -2.37 -11.38
N THR A 57 -16.25 -3.61 -10.90
CA THR A 57 -15.21 -4.00 -9.94
C THR A 57 -13.92 -4.47 -10.61
N SER A 58 -13.88 -4.57 -11.95
CA SER A 58 -12.67 -4.98 -12.67
C SER A 58 -11.54 -3.97 -12.53
N VAL A 59 -10.30 -4.42 -12.59
CA VAL A 59 -9.11 -3.56 -12.60
C VAL A 59 -9.21 -2.49 -13.69
N GLY A 60 -9.59 -2.87 -14.93
CA GLY A 60 -9.69 -1.94 -16.05
C GLY A 60 -10.71 -0.82 -15.83
N TYR A 61 -11.79 -1.06 -15.08
CA TYR A 61 -12.77 -0.03 -14.75
C TYR A 61 -12.30 0.87 -13.60
N ARG A 62 -11.69 0.30 -12.56
CA ARG A 62 -11.28 1.01 -11.35
C ARG A 62 -9.95 1.76 -11.49
N ALA A 63 -9.04 1.29 -12.35
CA ALA A 63 -7.71 1.86 -12.43
C ALA A 63 -7.67 3.37 -12.76
N PRO A 64 -8.47 3.91 -13.68
CA PRO A 64 -8.52 5.36 -13.90
C PRO A 64 -9.04 6.14 -12.69
N LEU A 65 -10.01 5.57 -11.97
CA LEU A 65 -10.59 6.17 -10.77
C LEU A 65 -9.57 6.17 -9.63
N MET A 66 -8.91 5.02 -9.42
CA MET A 66 -7.88 4.85 -8.40
C MET A 66 -6.69 5.78 -8.65
N ALA A 67 -6.17 5.83 -9.87
CA ALA A 67 -5.05 6.70 -10.21
C ALA A 67 -5.39 8.19 -9.97
N ALA A 68 -6.61 8.63 -10.34
CA ALA A 68 -7.05 9.98 -10.07
C ALA A 68 -7.10 10.27 -8.56
N GLN A 69 -7.63 9.34 -7.75
CA GLN A 69 -7.71 9.53 -6.30
C GLN A 69 -6.33 9.50 -5.63
N LEU A 70 -5.45 8.58 -6.02
CA LEU A 70 -4.08 8.53 -5.50
C LEU A 70 -3.28 9.79 -5.87
N GLN A 71 -3.47 10.32 -7.07
CA GLN A 71 -2.84 11.58 -7.48
C GLN A 71 -3.33 12.77 -6.66
N GLU A 72 -4.64 12.84 -6.37
CA GLU A 72 -5.25 13.92 -5.55
C GLU A 72 -4.78 13.88 -4.10
N LEU A 73 -4.55 12.69 -3.53
CA LEU A 73 -4.00 12.52 -2.19
C LEU A 73 -2.62 13.16 -2.03
N ASN A 74 -1.87 13.30 -3.13
CA ASN A 74 -0.57 13.96 -3.19
C ASN A 74 0.40 13.50 -2.09
N ALA A 75 0.34 12.18 -1.77
CA ALA A 75 1.07 11.59 -0.66
C ALA A 75 2.58 11.51 -0.96
N ASP A 76 3.41 11.59 0.06
CA ASP A 76 4.86 11.43 -0.03
C ASP A 76 5.24 10.01 -0.40
N SER A 77 4.53 9.02 0.15
CA SER A 77 4.63 7.62 -0.26
C SER A 77 3.30 6.87 -0.10
N ILE A 78 3.11 5.84 -0.94
CA ILE A 78 1.89 5.06 -1.05
C ILE A 78 2.24 3.58 -1.04
N GLY A 79 1.87 2.86 0.02
CA GLY A 79 1.92 1.41 0.08
C GLY A 79 0.69 0.80 -0.59
N VAL A 80 0.88 0.01 -1.64
CA VAL A 80 -0.23 -0.67 -2.32
C VAL A 80 -0.14 -2.18 -2.16
N GLN A 81 -1.27 -2.84 -1.94
CA GLN A 81 -1.36 -4.30 -1.84
C GLN A 81 -2.24 -4.84 -2.97
N GLU A 82 -2.14 -6.13 -3.25
CA GLU A 82 -2.80 -6.83 -4.37
C GLU A 82 -2.51 -6.22 -5.75
N ALA A 83 -1.46 -5.43 -5.88
CA ALA A 83 -1.08 -4.80 -7.13
C ALA A 83 -0.49 -5.82 -8.09
N ASN A 84 -1.30 -6.38 -8.99
CA ASN A 84 -0.81 -7.24 -10.06
C ASN A 84 -0.17 -6.42 -11.22
N ALA A 85 0.42 -7.09 -12.22
CA ALA A 85 1.11 -6.41 -13.31
C ALA A 85 0.24 -5.37 -14.06
N ARG A 86 -1.09 -5.55 -14.09
CA ARG A 86 -2.01 -4.58 -14.73
C ARG A 86 -2.11 -3.30 -13.90
N TRP A 87 -2.23 -3.43 -12.58
CA TRP A 87 -2.21 -2.31 -11.66
C TRP A 87 -0.89 -1.56 -11.73
N MET A 88 0.23 -2.30 -11.63
CA MET A 88 1.57 -1.69 -11.63
C MET A 88 1.81 -0.90 -12.92
N THR A 89 1.52 -1.49 -14.09
CA THR A 89 1.68 -0.78 -15.36
C THR A 89 0.78 0.46 -15.44
N TYR A 90 -0.48 0.35 -14.99
CA TYR A 90 -1.40 1.48 -15.06
C TYR A 90 -0.96 2.63 -14.15
N LEU A 91 -0.62 2.34 -12.90
CA LEU A 91 -0.22 3.36 -11.94
C LEU A 91 1.12 4.01 -12.32
N ASP A 92 2.10 3.22 -12.79
CA ASP A 92 3.39 3.73 -13.29
C ASP A 92 3.23 4.70 -14.48
N ASP A 93 2.29 4.41 -15.37
CA ASP A 93 2.01 5.25 -16.54
C ASP A 93 1.15 6.51 -16.21
N HIS A 94 0.46 6.58 -15.04
CA HIS A 94 -0.57 7.60 -14.78
C HIS A 94 -0.40 8.38 -13.46
N LEU A 95 0.51 7.99 -12.58
CA LEU A 95 0.84 8.78 -11.39
C LEU A 95 1.99 9.74 -11.75
N GLU A 96 1.62 11.00 -11.97
CA GLU A 96 2.59 12.06 -12.30
C GLU A 96 3.52 12.33 -11.10
N ASN A 97 4.84 12.37 -11.34
CA ASN A 97 5.89 12.59 -10.34
C ASN A 97 6.01 11.48 -9.29
N TYR A 98 5.56 10.26 -9.60
CA TYR A 98 5.79 9.09 -8.77
C TYR A 98 6.67 8.08 -9.51
N ASP A 99 7.58 7.47 -8.77
CA ASP A 99 8.26 6.22 -9.12
C ASP A 99 7.91 5.17 -8.06
N TYR A 100 8.28 3.91 -8.26
CA TYR A 100 7.99 2.86 -7.28
C TYR A 100 9.17 1.92 -7.04
N VAL A 101 9.15 1.26 -5.87
CA VAL A 101 9.98 0.11 -5.52
C VAL A 101 9.10 -1.10 -5.23
N GLY A 102 9.62 -2.29 -5.46
CA GLY A 102 8.94 -3.55 -5.20
C GLY A 102 9.04 -4.53 -6.37
N VAL A 103 8.74 -5.79 -6.07
CA VAL A 103 8.78 -6.90 -7.03
C VAL A 103 7.57 -7.80 -6.87
N GLY A 104 7.26 -8.59 -7.90
CA GLY A 104 6.20 -9.60 -7.83
C GLY A 104 6.58 -10.78 -6.93
N ARG A 105 5.68 -11.13 -6.02
CA ARG A 105 5.92 -12.12 -4.94
C ARG A 105 6.32 -13.51 -5.42
N THR A 106 5.94 -13.90 -6.66
CA THR A 106 6.15 -15.26 -7.14
C THR A 106 7.59 -15.53 -7.57
N ASN A 107 8.24 -14.57 -8.21
CA ASN A 107 9.57 -14.79 -8.81
C ASN A 107 10.61 -13.70 -8.45
N GLY A 108 10.25 -12.76 -7.58
CA GLY A 108 11.13 -11.64 -7.23
C GLY A 108 11.41 -10.68 -8.40
N ARG A 109 10.51 -10.61 -9.38
CA ARG A 109 10.61 -9.72 -10.55
C ARG A 109 9.25 -9.13 -10.90
N ASN A 110 8.47 -9.81 -11.74
CA ASN A 110 7.23 -9.26 -12.31
C ASN A 110 6.03 -10.22 -12.24
N LEU A 111 6.16 -11.40 -11.61
CA LEU A 111 5.07 -12.36 -11.48
C LEU A 111 4.46 -12.37 -10.08
N GLY A 112 3.15 -12.45 -10.06
CA GLY A 112 2.34 -12.40 -8.84
C GLY A 112 1.96 -10.97 -8.48
N GLU A 113 1.39 -10.82 -7.28
CA GLU A 113 1.04 -9.54 -6.71
C GLU A 113 2.28 -8.87 -6.09
N PHE A 114 2.26 -7.55 -6.11
CA PHE A 114 3.23 -6.68 -5.45
C PHE A 114 2.65 -6.15 -4.16
N SER A 115 3.51 -5.91 -3.18
CA SER A 115 3.31 -4.99 -2.08
C SER A 115 4.25 -3.82 -2.34
N ALA A 116 3.94 -3.01 -3.35
CA ALA A 116 4.82 -1.96 -3.83
C ALA A 116 4.69 -0.67 -3.01
N ILE A 117 5.72 0.16 -3.06
CA ILE A 117 5.73 1.52 -2.50
C ILE A 117 5.95 2.50 -3.64
N PHE A 118 4.94 3.30 -3.97
CA PHE A 118 5.09 4.48 -4.81
C PHE A 118 5.55 5.65 -3.94
N TYR A 119 6.41 6.51 -4.48
CA TYR A 119 6.94 7.67 -3.76
C TYR A 119 7.07 8.87 -4.70
N ARG A 120 6.94 10.07 -4.17
CA ARG A 120 7.13 11.33 -4.91
C ARG A 120 8.56 11.45 -5.39
N SER A 121 8.81 11.09 -6.66
CA SER A 121 10.14 11.11 -7.26
C SER A 121 10.68 12.52 -7.51
N ASP A 122 9.82 13.53 -7.55
CA ASP A 122 10.22 14.94 -7.58
C ASP A 122 10.76 15.42 -6.21
N LYS A 123 10.25 14.87 -5.09
CA LYS A 123 10.58 15.25 -3.71
C LYS A 123 11.62 14.34 -3.06
N TYR A 124 11.60 13.05 -3.38
CA TYR A 124 12.45 12.03 -2.76
C TYR A 124 13.35 11.32 -3.76
N LYS A 125 14.46 10.78 -3.26
CA LYS A 125 15.23 9.71 -3.89
C LYS A 125 15.26 8.49 -2.96
N VAL A 126 15.34 7.31 -3.55
CA VAL A 126 15.56 6.06 -2.82
C VAL A 126 17.03 5.97 -2.45
N ALA A 127 17.34 6.00 -1.15
CA ALA A 127 18.69 5.80 -0.63
C ALA A 127 19.03 4.32 -0.54
N ASP A 128 18.04 3.48 -0.20
CA ASP A 128 18.13 2.02 -0.17
C ASP A 128 16.74 1.41 -0.27
N SER A 129 16.63 0.16 -0.76
CA SER A 129 15.35 -0.52 -0.85
C SER A 129 15.51 -2.02 -1.02
N GLY A 130 14.49 -2.77 -0.66
CA GLY A 130 14.47 -4.21 -0.85
C GLY A 130 13.08 -4.82 -0.75
N THR A 131 13.02 -6.11 -1.06
CA THR A 131 11.84 -6.95 -0.84
C THR A 131 12.28 -8.29 -0.30
N PHE A 132 11.61 -8.78 0.73
CA PHE A 132 11.86 -10.08 1.32
C PHE A 132 10.56 -10.88 1.46
N TRP A 133 10.70 -12.20 1.53
CA TRP A 133 9.59 -13.14 1.64
C TRP A 133 9.27 -13.43 3.11
N LEU A 134 8.00 -13.39 3.43
CA LEU A 134 7.51 -13.67 4.78
C LEU A 134 7.40 -15.19 4.98
N SER A 135 8.56 -15.81 5.11
CA SER A 135 8.77 -17.25 5.26
C SER A 135 10.01 -17.54 6.10
N LYS A 136 10.30 -18.82 6.35
CA LYS A 136 11.54 -19.26 7.03
C LYS A 136 12.82 -18.96 6.23
N THR A 137 12.69 -18.61 4.97
CA THR A 137 13.79 -18.27 4.05
C THR A 137 13.50 -16.93 3.37
N PRO A 138 13.59 -15.79 4.09
CA PRO A 138 13.16 -14.48 3.60
C PRO A 138 13.88 -14.02 2.31
N GLU A 139 15.09 -14.49 2.09
CA GLU A 139 15.90 -14.13 0.90
C GLU A 139 15.56 -14.96 -0.34
N LYS A 140 14.69 -15.97 -0.22
CA LYS A 140 14.36 -16.87 -1.32
C LYS A 140 13.01 -16.55 -1.92
N ALA A 141 13.01 -16.11 -3.18
CA ALA A 141 11.80 -15.79 -3.91
C ALA A 141 10.83 -16.99 -4.03
N GLY A 142 9.54 -16.71 -3.88
CA GLY A 142 8.48 -17.67 -4.08
C GLY A 142 8.23 -18.61 -2.89
N THR A 143 8.86 -18.38 -1.74
CA THR A 143 8.68 -19.22 -0.54
C THR A 143 7.48 -18.79 0.30
N LYS A 144 6.87 -19.75 0.98
CA LYS A 144 5.82 -19.56 1.99
C LYS A 144 5.87 -20.66 3.04
N ASP A 145 5.50 -20.37 4.28
CA ASP A 145 5.55 -21.30 5.42
C ASP A 145 4.30 -21.21 6.31
N TRP A 146 4.27 -21.94 7.38
CA TRP A 146 3.27 -21.92 8.46
C TRP A 146 1.82 -22.10 7.99
N GLY A 147 1.63 -22.85 6.88
CA GLY A 147 0.30 -23.07 6.32
C GLY A 147 -0.29 -21.88 5.58
N ALA A 148 0.54 -20.88 5.22
CA ALA A 148 0.09 -19.74 4.43
C ALA A 148 -0.55 -20.18 3.10
N ALA A 149 -1.73 -19.63 2.79
CA ALA A 149 -2.41 -19.90 1.54
C ALA A 149 -1.64 -19.35 0.36
N ASN A 150 -1.08 -18.15 0.51
CA ASN A 150 -0.34 -17.45 -0.55
C ASN A 150 1.11 -17.13 -0.13
N ILE A 151 1.94 -16.91 -1.14
CA ILE A 151 3.26 -16.28 -0.96
C ILE A 151 3.01 -14.85 -0.50
N ARG A 152 3.72 -14.41 0.56
CA ARG A 152 3.63 -13.05 1.09
C ARG A 152 5.02 -12.42 1.15
N ILE A 153 5.06 -11.13 0.93
CA ILE A 153 6.28 -10.32 0.88
C ILE A 153 6.10 -9.04 1.67
N CYS A 154 7.22 -8.47 2.08
CA CYS A 154 7.30 -7.09 2.51
C CYS A 154 8.31 -6.36 1.63
N THR A 155 7.93 -5.19 1.12
CA THR A 155 8.82 -4.26 0.42
C THR A 155 9.15 -3.11 1.37
N TRP A 156 10.37 -2.60 1.30
CA TRP A 156 10.79 -1.44 2.07
C TRP A 156 11.62 -0.47 1.23
N ALA A 157 11.58 0.80 1.60
CA ALA A 157 12.37 1.85 0.98
C ALA A 157 12.83 2.87 2.02
N VAL A 158 14.11 3.21 2.04
CA VAL A 158 14.64 4.39 2.71
C VAL A 158 14.50 5.55 1.75
N LEU A 159 13.60 6.48 2.05
CA LEU A 159 13.31 7.65 1.25
C LEU A 159 14.03 8.87 1.83
N GLU A 160 14.90 9.49 1.03
CA GLU A 160 15.62 10.71 1.41
C GLU A 160 15.00 11.91 0.70
N ASN A 161 14.56 12.89 1.47
CA ASN A 161 14.09 14.17 0.94
C ASN A 161 15.25 14.91 0.25
N LYS A 162 15.08 15.26 -1.01
CA LYS A 162 16.12 15.90 -1.84
C LYS A 162 16.52 17.30 -1.36
N ALA A 163 15.63 17.98 -0.64
CA ALA A 163 15.85 19.34 -0.16
C ALA A 163 16.43 19.38 1.25
N THR A 164 15.88 18.55 2.19
CA THR A 164 16.29 18.57 3.60
C THR A 164 17.33 17.50 3.95
N HIS A 165 17.47 16.47 3.11
CA HIS A 165 18.27 15.26 3.35
C HIS A 165 17.78 14.40 4.52
N GLU A 166 16.65 14.71 5.10
CA GLU A 166 15.98 13.88 6.09
C GLU A 166 15.52 12.58 5.47
N ARG A 167 15.51 11.51 6.26
CA ARG A 167 15.18 10.18 5.81
C ARG A 167 14.14 9.55 6.71
N TYR A 168 13.26 8.75 6.11
CA TYR A 168 12.42 7.79 6.81
C TYR A 168 12.41 6.48 6.03
N VAL A 169 12.01 5.39 6.67
CA VAL A 169 11.82 4.11 5.99
C VAL A 169 10.35 3.73 5.97
N HIS A 170 9.85 3.40 4.78
CA HIS A 170 8.50 2.90 4.57
C HIS A 170 8.56 1.40 4.28
N PHE A 171 7.88 0.60 5.10
CA PHE A 171 7.62 -0.83 4.89
C PHE A 171 6.18 -1.03 4.44
N ASN A 172 5.95 -1.89 3.44
CA ASN A 172 4.61 -2.21 2.97
C ASN A 172 4.43 -3.71 2.79
N THR A 173 3.35 -4.26 3.32
CA THR A 173 3.11 -5.72 3.33
C THR A 173 1.65 -6.08 3.05
N HIS A 174 1.41 -7.36 2.81
CA HIS A 174 0.10 -7.99 2.79
C HIS A 174 0.21 -9.39 3.38
N LEU A 175 -0.30 -9.60 4.60
CA LEU A 175 -0.17 -10.86 5.33
C LEU A 175 -1.18 -11.91 4.83
N ASP A 176 -1.02 -13.15 5.31
CA ASP A 176 -1.86 -14.28 4.86
C ASP A 176 -3.30 -14.15 5.37
N HIS A 177 -4.27 -14.39 4.49
CA HIS A 177 -5.69 -14.23 4.80
C HIS A 177 -6.36 -15.48 5.40
N ILE A 178 -5.65 -16.63 5.49
CA ILE A 178 -6.20 -17.87 6.00
C ILE A 178 -5.58 -18.26 7.35
N SER A 179 -4.26 -18.37 7.42
CA SER A 179 -3.56 -18.92 8.57
C SER A 179 -3.15 -17.83 9.57
N SER A 180 -3.77 -17.83 10.77
CA SER A 180 -3.38 -16.95 11.87
C SER A 180 -1.95 -17.24 12.33
N LEU A 181 -1.53 -18.52 12.37
CA LEU A 181 -0.16 -18.90 12.66
C LEU A 181 0.83 -18.33 11.63
N ALA A 182 0.43 -18.27 10.35
CA ALA A 182 1.25 -17.65 9.33
C ALA A 182 1.36 -16.13 9.57
N ARG A 183 0.26 -15.42 9.86
CA ARG A 183 0.27 -13.98 10.12
C ARG A 183 1.19 -13.61 11.29
N GLU A 184 1.07 -14.30 12.40
CA GLU A 184 1.95 -14.11 13.58
C GLU A 184 3.43 -14.27 13.20
N ASN A 185 3.78 -15.37 12.55
CA ASN A 185 5.18 -15.62 12.17
C ASN A 185 5.67 -14.69 11.05
N GLN A 186 4.81 -14.30 10.14
CA GLN A 186 5.10 -13.30 9.10
C GLN A 186 5.42 -11.95 9.73
N MET A 187 4.68 -11.54 10.77
CA MET A 187 4.98 -10.33 11.52
C MET A 187 6.35 -10.43 12.23
N LYS A 188 6.65 -11.54 12.88
CA LYS A 188 7.98 -11.76 13.51
C LYS A 188 9.13 -11.64 12.51
N VAL A 189 8.99 -12.22 11.32
CA VAL A 189 9.99 -12.06 10.24
C VAL A 189 10.12 -10.60 9.84
N LEU A 190 8.99 -9.90 9.64
CA LEU A 190 8.98 -8.50 9.26
C LEU A 190 9.71 -7.64 10.31
N LEU A 191 9.34 -7.77 11.58
CA LEU A 191 9.97 -7.03 12.69
C LEU A 191 11.47 -7.33 12.81
N SER A 192 11.88 -8.60 12.65
CA SER A 192 13.30 -8.97 12.66
C SER A 192 14.10 -8.33 11.53
N LYS A 193 13.48 -8.12 10.33
CA LYS A 193 14.12 -7.39 9.23
C LYS A 193 14.11 -5.87 9.44
N MET A 194 13.10 -5.38 10.10
CA MET A 194 12.95 -3.95 10.45
C MET A 194 13.97 -3.51 11.50
N ASP A 195 14.45 -4.42 12.37
CA ASP A 195 15.40 -4.13 13.45
C ASP A 195 16.70 -3.47 12.95
N GLU A 196 17.09 -3.73 11.70
CA GLU A 196 18.26 -3.06 11.07
C GLU A 196 18.10 -1.54 10.95
N PHE A 197 16.87 -1.01 11.01
CA PHE A 197 16.51 0.39 10.80
C PHE A 197 16.15 1.11 12.09
N VAL A 198 15.80 0.38 13.15
CA VAL A 198 15.44 0.93 14.47
C VAL A 198 16.56 1.84 14.99
N GLY A 199 16.20 3.04 15.43
CA GLY A 199 17.13 4.07 15.90
C GLY A 199 18.02 4.72 14.84
N LYS A 200 17.85 4.33 13.56
CA LYS A 200 18.55 4.97 12.43
C LYS A 200 17.63 5.91 11.65
N TYR A 201 16.38 5.50 11.49
CA TYR A 201 15.38 6.24 10.71
C TYR A 201 14.00 6.11 11.34
N PRO A 202 13.14 7.14 11.26
CA PRO A 202 11.72 7.01 11.51
C PRO A 202 11.10 5.91 10.62
N ILE A 203 10.29 5.02 11.21
CA ILE A 203 9.73 3.85 10.54
C ILE A 203 8.23 4.01 10.36
N VAL A 204 7.74 3.80 9.14
CA VAL A 204 6.33 3.67 8.81
C VAL A 204 6.10 2.28 8.22
N LEU A 205 5.14 1.54 8.75
CA LEU A 205 4.70 0.24 8.24
C LEU A 205 3.23 0.33 7.83
N THR A 206 2.96 0.10 6.55
CA THR A 206 1.61 0.03 5.99
C THR A 206 1.28 -1.38 5.53
N GLY A 207 0.00 -1.72 5.48
CA GLY A 207 -0.40 -3.00 4.91
C GLY A 207 -1.84 -3.41 5.14
N ASP A 208 -2.22 -4.45 4.41
CA ASP A 208 -3.35 -5.31 4.71
C ASP A 208 -2.84 -6.48 5.54
N PHE A 209 -3.17 -6.47 6.83
CA PHE A 209 -2.67 -7.49 7.77
C PHE A 209 -3.59 -8.69 7.85
N ASN A 210 -4.79 -8.63 7.26
CA ASN A 210 -5.78 -9.70 7.28
C ASN A 210 -6.10 -10.23 8.68
N ASP A 211 -5.96 -9.37 9.69
CA ASP A 211 -6.19 -9.70 11.10
C ASP A 211 -6.74 -8.49 11.86
N PHE A 212 -7.22 -8.72 13.07
CA PHE A 212 -7.87 -7.71 13.89
C PHE A 212 -6.93 -7.21 15.01
N SER A 213 -7.32 -6.12 15.65
CA SER A 213 -6.54 -5.50 16.74
C SER A 213 -6.47 -6.33 18.05
N ASP A 214 -7.21 -7.41 18.16
CA ASP A 214 -7.16 -8.37 19.28
C ASP A 214 -6.34 -9.63 18.96
N SER A 215 -5.66 -9.66 17.82
CA SER A 215 -4.90 -10.83 17.36
C SER A 215 -3.46 -10.86 17.91
N ALA A 216 -2.86 -12.05 17.87
CA ALA A 216 -1.44 -12.24 18.21
C ALA A 216 -0.53 -11.45 17.25
N MET A 217 -0.88 -11.37 15.96
CA MET A 217 -0.14 -10.57 14.97
C MET A 217 -0.10 -9.08 15.37
N TYR A 218 -1.25 -8.53 15.80
CA TYR A 218 -1.34 -7.13 16.20
C TYR A 218 -0.55 -6.87 17.50
N ALA A 219 -0.61 -7.79 18.47
CA ALA A 219 0.18 -7.70 19.70
C ALA A 219 1.69 -7.66 19.37
N GLU A 220 2.19 -8.57 18.52
CA GLU A 220 3.58 -8.55 18.05
C GLU A 220 3.96 -7.20 17.40
N ALA A 221 3.08 -6.64 16.58
CA ALA A 221 3.34 -5.34 15.95
C ALA A 221 3.42 -4.21 16.99
N THR A 222 2.47 -4.18 17.95
CA THR A 222 2.36 -3.09 18.94
C THR A 222 3.34 -3.21 20.11
N ASP A 223 4.02 -4.33 20.25
CA ASP A 223 5.18 -4.45 21.17
C ASP A 223 6.40 -3.64 20.68
N VAL A 224 6.45 -3.28 19.39
CA VAL A 224 7.60 -2.58 18.76
C VAL A 224 7.20 -1.25 18.14
N LEU A 225 5.99 -1.12 17.61
CA LEU A 225 5.48 0.03 16.88
C LEU A 225 4.16 0.53 17.50
N ASN A 226 3.76 1.72 17.16
CA ASN A 226 2.49 2.29 17.57
C ASN A 226 1.46 2.27 16.43
N ASP A 227 0.22 1.94 16.72
CA ASP A 227 -0.89 2.11 15.78
C ASP A 227 -1.20 3.61 15.61
N ALA A 228 -0.98 4.12 14.41
CA ALA A 228 -1.19 5.53 14.09
C ALA A 228 -2.65 5.97 14.31
N ARG A 229 -3.63 5.06 14.14
CA ARG A 229 -5.05 5.31 14.38
C ARG A 229 -5.33 5.66 15.84
N LEU A 230 -4.63 5.02 16.78
CA LEU A 230 -4.82 5.23 18.21
C LEU A 230 -4.13 6.51 18.73
N LEU A 231 -3.08 6.96 18.02
CA LEU A 231 -2.30 8.13 18.42
C LEU A 231 -2.78 9.43 17.77
N ALA A 232 -3.38 9.36 16.58
CA ALA A 232 -3.81 10.55 15.86
C ALA A 232 -4.96 11.28 16.58
N PRO A 233 -4.81 12.59 16.87
CA PRO A 233 -5.86 13.38 17.51
C PRO A 233 -7.08 13.58 16.60
N VAL A 234 -6.91 13.46 15.30
CA VAL A 234 -7.99 13.50 14.29
C VAL A 234 -8.03 12.12 13.62
N THR A 235 -9.12 11.39 13.85
CA THR A 235 -9.28 10.01 13.38
C THR A 235 -10.67 9.81 12.79
N THR A 236 -10.74 9.18 11.62
CA THR A 236 -12.01 8.69 11.05
C THR A 236 -12.41 7.40 11.74
N ASP A 237 -13.65 7.35 12.26
CA ASP A 237 -14.21 6.15 12.88
C ASP A 237 -14.90 5.26 11.82
N SER A 238 -14.11 4.66 10.94
CA SER A 238 -14.57 3.73 9.89
C SER A 238 -13.65 2.51 9.85
N GLY A 239 -14.20 1.35 9.46
CA GLY A 239 -13.40 0.17 9.13
C GLY A 239 -12.76 0.29 7.76
N THR A 240 -11.91 -0.66 7.41
CA THR A 240 -11.15 -0.63 6.14
C THR A 240 -11.63 -1.65 5.13
N PHE A 241 -12.08 -2.84 5.55
CA PHE A 241 -12.58 -3.89 4.65
C PHE A 241 -14.11 -3.95 4.63
N HIS A 242 -14.72 -3.62 3.50
CA HIS A 242 -16.17 -3.56 3.31
C HIS A 242 -16.71 -4.54 2.25
N ASN A 243 -15.85 -5.26 1.53
CA ASN A 243 -16.23 -6.22 0.49
C ASN A 243 -17.28 -5.66 -0.49
N TYR A 244 -16.97 -4.54 -1.14
CA TYR A 244 -17.88 -3.80 -2.04
C TYR A 244 -19.24 -3.46 -1.41
N GLY A 245 -19.26 -3.16 -0.11
CA GLY A 245 -20.46 -2.81 0.66
C GLY A 245 -21.26 -4.01 1.19
N ALA A 246 -20.76 -5.24 1.03
CA ALA A 246 -21.39 -6.43 1.60
C ALA A 246 -21.17 -6.57 3.11
N ARG A 247 -20.13 -5.89 3.67
CA ARG A 247 -19.86 -5.79 5.10
C ARG A 247 -20.16 -4.38 5.58
N ASN A 248 -21.07 -4.26 6.53
CA ASN A 248 -21.44 -2.99 7.17
C ASN A 248 -21.88 -3.27 8.62
N PRO A 249 -21.13 -2.77 9.64
CA PRO A 249 -19.92 -1.93 9.48
C PRO A 249 -18.77 -2.67 8.81
N ALA A 250 -17.85 -1.91 8.21
CA ALA A 250 -16.59 -2.43 7.66
C ALA A 250 -15.68 -2.93 8.80
N GLU A 251 -14.84 -3.92 8.52
CA GLU A 251 -13.87 -4.48 9.47
C GLU A 251 -12.54 -3.73 9.36
N ILE A 252 -11.80 -3.57 10.45
CA ILE A 252 -10.45 -2.99 10.46
C ILE A 252 -9.44 -4.13 10.34
N ILE A 253 -8.80 -4.25 9.18
CA ILE A 253 -7.75 -5.24 8.90
C ILE A 253 -6.55 -4.63 8.17
N ASP A 254 -6.64 -3.36 7.78
CA ASP A 254 -5.55 -2.57 7.24
C ASP A 254 -5.09 -1.60 8.34
N PHE A 255 -3.78 -1.48 8.52
CA PHE A 255 -3.19 -0.65 9.57
C PHE A 255 -2.03 0.19 9.03
N VAL A 256 -1.74 1.26 9.74
CA VAL A 256 -0.51 2.05 9.64
C VAL A 256 0.13 2.08 11.01
N PHE A 257 1.29 1.45 11.12
CA PHE A 257 2.11 1.47 12.34
C PHE A 257 3.30 2.41 12.16
N VAL A 258 3.72 3.05 13.24
CA VAL A 258 4.82 4.02 13.26
C VAL A 258 5.75 3.79 14.45
N SER A 259 7.04 4.12 14.29
CA SER A 259 7.99 4.11 15.40
C SER A 259 7.76 5.27 16.37
N ASP A 260 8.32 5.17 17.58
CA ASP A 260 8.04 6.06 18.72
C ASP A 260 8.31 7.55 18.44
N GLU A 261 9.30 7.85 17.60
CA GLU A 261 9.66 9.23 17.23
C GLU A 261 8.65 9.89 16.31
N ILE A 262 7.80 9.12 15.61
CA ILE A 262 6.80 9.66 14.70
C ILE A 262 5.53 10.03 15.46
N LYS A 263 5.03 11.25 15.19
CA LYS A 263 3.76 11.71 15.74
C LYS A 263 2.68 11.77 14.66
N PRO A 264 1.69 10.86 14.66
CA PRO A 264 0.52 10.96 13.81
C PRO A 264 -0.32 12.19 14.19
N LEU A 265 -0.71 12.98 13.19
CA LEU A 265 -1.58 14.17 13.38
C LEU A 265 -2.99 13.91 12.86
N VAL A 266 -3.12 13.20 11.75
CA VAL A 266 -4.39 12.79 11.14
C VAL A 266 -4.29 11.34 10.74
N TYR A 267 -5.34 10.57 11.01
CA TYR A 267 -5.60 9.25 10.42
C TYR A 267 -6.97 9.29 9.75
N HIS A 268 -7.01 9.06 8.46
CA HIS A 268 -8.25 9.16 7.70
C HIS A 268 -8.48 7.92 6.84
N VAL A 269 -9.69 7.36 6.94
CA VAL A 269 -10.17 6.28 6.05
C VAL A 269 -10.87 6.91 4.86
N ILE A 270 -10.45 6.58 3.65
CA ILE A 270 -10.99 7.06 2.39
C ILE A 270 -12.22 6.22 2.04
N ASP A 271 -13.34 6.47 2.69
CA ASP A 271 -14.55 5.65 2.60
C ASP A 271 -15.57 6.11 1.54
N ASP A 272 -15.23 7.14 0.78
CA ASP A 272 -16.04 7.67 -0.29
C ASP A 272 -15.93 6.85 -1.59
N LYS A 273 -17.08 6.65 -2.24
CA LYS A 273 -17.14 6.17 -3.63
C LYS A 273 -16.74 7.28 -4.59
N LEU A 274 -16.04 6.94 -5.65
CA LEU A 274 -15.82 7.83 -6.77
C LEU A 274 -16.76 7.48 -7.92
N LYS A 275 -17.62 8.42 -8.32
CA LYS A 275 -18.67 8.21 -9.35
C LYS A 275 -19.55 6.96 -9.05
N ASP A 276 -19.98 6.80 -7.80
CA ASP A 276 -20.79 5.66 -7.32
C ASP A 276 -20.09 4.29 -7.43
N VAL A 277 -18.75 4.28 -7.56
CA VAL A 277 -17.94 3.08 -7.64
C VAL A 277 -17.01 3.00 -6.44
N TYR A 278 -16.99 1.87 -5.77
CA TYR A 278 -15.95 1.56 -4.82
C TYR A 278 -14.61 1.37 -5.54
N LEU A 279 -13.57 2.07 -5.09
CA LEU A 279 -12.23 1.99 -5.67
C LEU A 279 -11.58 0.62 -5.47
N SER A 280 -11.93 -0.07 -4.39
CA SER A 280 -11.54 -1.44 -4.04
C SER A 280 -12.66 -2.10 -3.23
N ASP A 281 -12.46 -3.31 -2.72
CA ASP A 281 -13.24 -3.91 -1.64
C ASP A 281 -12.70 -3.53 -0.26
N HIS A 282 -11.58 -2.80 -0.23
CA HIS A 282 -11.05 -2.07 0.92
C HIS A 282 -11.21 -0.57 0.73
N TYR A 283 -11.33 0.16 1.82
CA TYR A 283 -11.05 1.60 1.89
C TYR A 283 -9.56 1.83 2.08
N GLY A 284 -9.03 2.88 1.43
CA GLY A 284 -7.67 3.31 1.68
C GLY A 284 -7.55 4.08 2.99
N ILE A 285 -6.32 4.20 3.46
CA ILE A 285 -5.99 5.00 4.63
C ILE A 285 -4.95 6.04 4.21
N TYR A 286 -5.11 7.29 4.62
CA TYR A 286 -3.97 8.20 4.67
C TYR A 286 -3.68 8.66 6.09
N VAL A 287 -2.41 8.91 6.37
CA VAL A 287 -1.95 9.40 7.66
C VAL A 287 -1.00 10.57 7.42
N ASP A 288 -1.27 11.70 8.10
CA ASP A 288 -0.37 12.84 8.13
C ASP A 288 0.51 12.74 9.37
N LEU A 289 1.81 12.71 9.15
CA LEU A 289 2.82 12.38 10.15
C LEU A 289 3.81 13.53 10.32
N LYS A 290 4.19 13.77 11.57
CA LYS A 290 5.37 14.56 11.93
C LYS A 290 6.49 13.58 12.27
N LEU A 291 7.63 13.68 11.56
CA LEU A 291 8.85 12.86 11.73
C LEU A 291 9.72 13.37 12.87
#